data_37f78dbc231a91ac1c2796feb11f6992
#
_entry.id   37f78dbc231a91ac1c2796feb11f6992
#
_cell.length_a   1.000
_cell.length_b   1.000
_cell.length_c   1.000
_cell.angle_alpha   90.00
_cell.angle_beta   90.00
_cell.angle_gamma   90.00
#
_symmetry.space_group_name_H-M   'P 1'
#
loop_
_entity.id
_entity.type
_entity.pdbx_description
1 polymer ?
#
loop_
_entity_poly.entity_id
_entity_poly.type
_entity_poly.pdbx_seq_one_letter_code
_entity_poly.pdbx_strand_id
1 'polypeptide(L)'
;ENIINGVELSLKRLKTDYLDLLQFHGSPPTEFREEAVQALLDLKRDGKTRFIGVSDVLPTVAHFVDMRVFDAFQFPYSALDSAHESLITQLGQFGVGTLIRGGIARGEPGHGLADPTLWGNWDLANLDELLDGMNRFEFLLRYTISHPDLSTTIIGSMNPDHIRRNVTAAGRGPLLESTCAEVRRRLAAVA
;
A
#
# COMPACT_ATOMS: atom_id res chain seq x y z
N GLU A 1 -26.01 -6.28 7.60
CA GLU A 1 -26.53 -5.30 8.56
C GLU A 1 -25.41 -4.62 9.34
N ASN A 2 -24.44 -5.33 9.91
CA ASN A 2 -23.35 -4.76 10.72
C ASN A 2 -22.46 -3.76 9.94
N ILE A 3 -22.19 -4.02 8.66
CA ILE A 3 -21.37 -3.13 7.81
C ILE A 3 -22.09 -1.80 7.61
N ILE A 4 -23.36 -1.85 7.24
CA ILE A 4 -24.18 -0.66 6.97
C ILE A 4 -24.28 0.21 8.24
N ASN A 5 -24.60 -0.39 9.38
CA ASN A 5 -24.68 0.31 10.66
C ASN A 5 -23.33 0.94 11.06
N GLY A 6 -22.21 0.25 10.78
CA GLY A 6 -20.85 0.76 11.02
C GLY A 6 -20.53 1.98 10.16
N VAL A 7 -20.94 1.98 8.89
CA VAL A 7 -20.76 3.12 7.97
C VAL A 7 -21.61 4.31 8.41
N GLU A 8 -22.89 4.10 8.72
CA GLU A 8 -23.78 5.18 9.20
C GLU A 8 -23.24 5.83 10.50
N LEU A 9 -22.70 5.02 11.41
CA LEU A 9 -22.05 5.54 12.63
C LEU A 9 -20.79 6.34 12.29
N SER A 10 -20.00 5.88 11.32
CA SER A 10 -18.79 6.56 10.85
C SER A 10 -19.12 7.91 10.22
N LEU A 11 -20.12 7.96 9.33
CA LEU A 11 -20.59 9.20 8.71
C LEU A 11 -21.06 10.22 9.76
N LYS A 12 -21.84 9.75 10.76
CA LYS A 12 -22.28 10.61 11.87
C LYS A 12 -21.10 11.17 12.67
N ARG A 13 -20.08 10.35 12.97
CA ARG A 13 -18.89 10.78 13.74
C ARG A 13 -18.02 11.74 12.94
N LEU A 14 -17.86 11.51 11.66
CA LEU A 14 -17.09 12.36 10.74
C LEU A 14 -17.84 13.63 10.35
N LYS A 15 -19.16 13.69 10.62
CA LYS A 15 -20.05 14.81 10.24
C LYS A 15 -20.02 15.05 8.72
N THR A 16 -20.16 13.99 7.95
CA THR A 16 -20.21 14.00 6.49
C THR A 16 -21.31 13.06 6.02
N ASP A 17 -21.77 13.27 4.78
CA ASP A 17 -22.81 12.46 4.17
C ASP A 17 -22.26 11.29 3.36
N TYR A 18 -20.96 11.29 3.05
CA TYR A 18 -20.29 10.25 2.27
C TYR A 18 -18.84 10.04 2.70
N LEU A 19 -18.29 8.88 2.31
CA LEU A 19 -16.86 8.54 2.35
C LEU A 19 -16.29 8.57 0.93
N ASP A 20 -15.04 8.99 0.77
CA ASP A 20 -14.38 8.88 -0.53
C ASP A 20 -14.02 7.43 -0.84
N LEU A 21 -13.49 6.69 0.12
CA LEU A 21 -13.11 5.29 -0.03
C LEU A 21 -13.49 4.50 1.22
N LEU A 22 -14.25 3.43 1.02
CA LEU A 22 -14.57 2.44 2.05
C LEU A 22 -13.86 1.13 1.73
N GLN A 23 -13.06 0.62 2.66
CA GLN A 23 -12.28 -0.61 2.45
C GLN A 23 -12.63 -1.69 3.48
N PHE A 24 -12.67 -2.95 3.02
CA PHE A 24 -12.45 -4.05 3.95
C PHE A 24 -11.03 -3.94 4.53
N HIS A 25 -10.90 -4.17 5.82
CA HIS A 25 -9.61 -4.31 6.50
C HIS A 25 -9.46 -5.76 6.98
N GLY A 26 -8.79 -6.56 6.19
CA GLY A 26 -8.84 -8.02 6.27
C GLY A 26 -10.06 -8.59 5.54
N SER A 27 -10.00 -9.87 5.22
CA SER A 27 -11.09 -10.54 4.51
C SER A 27 -12.24 -10.89 5.45
N PRO A 28 -13.49 -10.64 5.04
CA PRO A 28 -14.63 -11.20 5.76
C PRO A 28 -14.57 -12.74 5.71
N PRO A 29 -15.15 -13.42 6.72
CA PRO A 29 -15.31 -14.88 6.71
C PRO A 29 -15.90 -15.35 5.38
N THR A 30 -15.46 -16.50 4.89
CA THR A 30 -15.82 -17.00 3.55
C THR A 30 -17.34 -17.13 3.37
N GLU A 31 -18.03 -17.61 4.39
CA GLU A 31 -19.48 -17.79 4.41
C GLU A 31 -20.29 -16.49 4.31
N PHE A 32 -19.71 -15.33 4.67
CA PHE A 32 -20.39 -14.02 4.60
C PHE A 32 -19.80 -13.10 3.53
N ARG A 33 -18.87 -13.61 2.71
CA ARG A 33 -18.09 -12.77 1.78
C ARG A 33 -18.97 -12.12 0.70
N GLU A 34 -19.87 -12.87 0.09
CA GLU A 34 -20.76 -12.36 -0.95
C GLU A 34 -21.70 -11.29 -0.40
N GLU A 35 -22.33 -11.55 0.76
CA GLU A 35 -23.21 -10.58 1.43
C GLU A 35 -22.44 -9.31 1.83
N ALA A 36 -21.21 -9.44 2.29
CA ALA A 36 -20.37 -8.32 2.66
C ALA A 36 -20.01 -7.46 1.43
N VAL A 37 -19.64 -8.08 0.32
CA VAL A 37 -19.36 -7.37 -0.96
C VAL A 37 -20.62 -6.67 -1.45
N GLN A 38 -21.78 -7.35 -1.41
CA GLN A 38 -23.05 -6.74 -1.80
C GLN A 38 -23.38 -5.51 -0.95
N ALA A 39 -23.12 -5.56 0.37
CA ALA A 39 -23.31 -4.41 1.25
C ALA A 39 -22.45 -3.20 0.86
N LEU A 40 -21.20 -3.41 0.43
CA LEU A 40 -20.34 -2.33 -0.08
C LEU A 40 -20.87 -1.75 -1.40
N LEU A 41 -21.33 -2.61 -2.30
CA LEU A 41 -21.93 -2.19 -3.57
C LEU A 41 -23.20 -1.37 -3.35
N ASP A 42 -24.04 -1.78 -2.40
CA ASP A 42 -25.26 -1.05 -2.03
C ASP A 42 -24.91 0.33 -1.45
N LEU A 43 -23.95 0.41 -0.53
CA LEU A 43 -23.47 1.67 0.04
C LEU A 43 -22.89 2.61 -1.05
N LYS A 44 -22.21 2.05 -2.06
CA LYS A 44 -21.70 2.81 -3.20
C LYS A 44 -22.86 3.32 -4.08
N ARG A 45 -23.81 2.47 -4.40
CA ARG A 45 -25.02 2.84 -5.18
C ARG A 45 -25.83 3.94 -4.47
N ASP A 46 -25.96 3.86 -3.14
CA ASP A 46 -26.72 4.79 -2.32
C ASP A 46 -25.94 6.09 -2.02
N GLY A 47 -24.72 6.25 -2.58
CA GLY A 47 -23.90 7.45 -2.45
C GLY A 47 -23.24 7.63 -1.07
N LYS A 48 -23.26 6.61 -0.21
CA LYS A 48 -22.61 6.63 1.11
C LYS A 48 -21.10 6.46 1.02
N THR A 49 -20.61 5.91 -0.07
CA THR A 49 -19.19 5.90 -0.44
C THR A 49 -19.02 6.11 -1.93
N ARG A 50 -17.96 6.81 -2.35
CA ARG A 50 -17.64 7.02 -3.76
C ARG A 50 -16.95 5.81 -4.37
N PHE A 51 -16.01 5.23 -3.62
CA PHE A 51 -15.20 4.09 -4.02
C PHE A 51 -15.21 3.01 -2.95
N ILE A 52 -15.04 1.76 -3.38
CA ILE A 52 -14.90 0.60 -2.50
C ILE A 52 -13.57 -0.10 -2.74
N GLY A 53 -12.99 -0.67 -1.69
CA GLY A 53 -11.68 -1.30 -1.79
C GLY A 53 -11.45 -2.42 -0.78
N VAL A 54 -10.26 -3.00 -0.85
CA VAL A 54 -9.81 -4.05 0.06
C VAL A 54 -8.39 -3.76 0.53
N SER A 55 -8.17 -3.81 1.85
CA SER A 55 -6.86 -3.76 2.47
C SER A 55 -6.51 -5.15 3.01
N ASP A 56 -5.74 -5.93 2.24
CA ASP A 56 -5.31 -7.27 2.61
C ASP A 56 -3.96 -7.60 1.95
N VAL A 57 -3.51 -8.84 2.04
CA VAL A 57 -2.25 -9.34 1.46
C VAL A 57 -2.50 -10.59 0.62
N LEU A 58 -1.52 -10.95 -0.23
CA LEU A 58 -1.53 -12.24 -0.91
C LEU A 58 -1.44 -13.40 0.11
N PRO A 59 -2.09 -14.55 -0.17
CA PRO A 59 -2.87 -14.84 -1.37
C PRO A 59 -4.32 -14.31 -1.32
N THR A 60 -4.79 -13.84 -0.18
CA THR A 60 -6.19 -13.50 0.06
C THR A 60 -6.70 -12.37 -0.84
N VAL A 61 -5.90 -11.33 -1.03
CA VAL A 61 -6.29 -10.17 -1.85
C VAL A 61 -6.57 -10.55 -3.31
N ALA A 62 -5.91 -11.56 -3.85
CA ALA A 62 -6.10 -12.02 -5.23
C ALA A 62 -7.56 -12.41 -5.52
N HIS A 63 -8.21 -13.06 -4.56
CA HIS A 63 -9.61 -13.45 -4.69
C HIS A 63 -10.54 -12.25 -4.94
N PHE A 64 -10.27 -11.11 -4.29
CA PHE A 64 -11.07 -9.88 -4.49
C PHE A 64 -10.73 -9.17 -5.80
N VAL A 65 -9.49 -9.28 -6.27
CA VAL A 65 -9.07 -8.76 -7.58
C VAL A 65 -9.87 -9.45 -8.70
N ASP A 66 -10.06 -10.76 -8.59
CA ASP A 66 -10.80 -11.56 -9.58
C ASP A 66 -12.29 -11.20 -9.66
N MET A 67 -12.87 -10.67 -8.59
CA MET A 67 -14.28 -10.22 -8.57
C MET A 67 -14.55 -9.01 -9.48
N ARG A 68 -13.53 -8.19 -9.80
CA ARG A 68 -13.62 -7.02 -10.70
C ARG A 68 -14.68 -5.98 -10.31
N VAL A 69 -14.96 -5.84 -9.02
CA VAL A 69 -15.96 -4.88 -8.50
C VAL A 69 -15.34 -3.78 -7.63
N PHE A 70 -14.09 -3.93 -7.23
CA PHE A 70 -13.39 -3.00 -6.37
C PHE A 70 -12.63 -1.93 -7.16
N ASP A 71 -12.64 -0.71 -6.64
CA ASP A 71 -12.00 0.46 -7.25
C ASP A 71 -10.55 0.62 -6.79
N ALA A 72 -10.19 0.07 -5.61
CA ALA A 72 -8.86 0.22 -5.05
C ALA A 72 -8.46 -0.95 -4.15
N PHE A 73 -7.15 -1.22 -4.11
CA PHE A 73 -6.56 -2.21 -3.22
C PHE A 73 -5.41 -1.61 -2.41
N GLN A 74 -5.31 -2.02 -1.15
CA GLN A 74 -4.26 -1.60 -0.24
C GLN A 74 -3.47 -2.79 0.28
N PHE A 75 -2.15 -2.79 0.06
CA PHE A 75 -1.24 -3.86 0.47
C PHE A 75 0.19 -3.33 0.68
N PRO A 76 1.10 -4.10 1.32
CA PRO A 76 2.48 -3.67 1.47
C PRO A 76 3.26 -3.77 0.15
N TYR A 77 4.18 -2.82 -0.05
CA TYR A 77 5.19 -2.87 -1.10
C TYR A 77 6.34 -1.92 -0.77
N SER A 78 7.55 -2.37 -0.99
CA SER A 78 8.79 -1.59 -0.95
C SER A 78 9.89 -2.34 -1.69
N ALA A 79 11.08 -1.77 -1.81
CA ALA A 79 12.24 -2.51 -2.32
C ALA A 79 12.49 -3.81 -1.54
N LEU A 80 12.30 -3.80 -0.22
CA LEU A 80 12.55 -4.95 0.65
C LEU A 80 11.35 -5.92 0.77
N ASP A 81 10.18 -5.53 0.31
CA ASP A 81 8.95 -6.33 0.33
C ASP A 81 8.27 -6.21 -1.04
N SER A 82 8.72 -7.02 -2.00
CA SER A 82 8.26 -6.99 -3.39
C SER A 82 7.17 -8.03 -3.73
N ALA A 83 6.65 -8.74 -2.73
CA ALA A 83 5.69 -9.83 -2.95
C ALA A 83 4.43 -9.41 -3.75
N HIS A 84 4.07 -8.14 -3.72
CA HIS A 84 2.90 -7.59 -4.42
C HIS A 84 3.24 -6.79 -5.68
N GLU A 85 4.50 -6.77 -6.15
CA GLU A 85 4.91 -5.93 -7.28
C GLU A 85 4.12 -6.26 -8.57
N SER A 86 3.99 -7.54 -8.90
CA SER A 86 3.21 -7.97 -10.08
C SER A 86 1.72 -7.61 -9.96
N LEU A 87 1.18 -7.59 -8.75
CA LEU A 87 -0.20 -7.20 -8.50
C LEU A 87 -0.42 -5.70 -8.77
N ILE A 88 0.55 -4.83 -8.46
CA ILE A 88 0.47 -3.39 -8.78
C ILE A 88 0.33 -3.22 -10.29
N THR A 89 1.19 -3.88 -11.08
CA THR A 89 1.12 -3.84 -12.56
C THR A 89 -0.23 -4.35 -13.07
N GLN A 90 -0.71 -5.47 -12.56
CA GLN A 90 -1.99 -6.04 -12.95
C GLN A 90 -3.16 -5.08 -12.68
N LEU A 91 -3.20 -4.47 -11.50
CA LEU A 91 -4.24 -3.51 -11.12
C LEU A 91 -4.19 -2.23 -11.96
N GLY A 92 -2.99 -1.73 -12.26
CA GLY A 92 -2.80 -0.58 -13.16
C GLY A 92 -3.38 -0.83 -14.55
N GLN A 93 -3.16 -2.03 -15.12
CA GLN A 93 -3.74 -2.43 -16.41
C GLN A 93 -5.29 -2.46 -16.40
N PHE A 94 -5.89 -2.65 -15.22
CA PHE A 94 -7.35 -2.64 -15.06
C PHE A 94 -7.90 -1.26 -14.72
N GLY A 95 -7.04 -0.25 -14.56
CA GLY A 95 -7.44 1.08 -14.10
C GLY A 95 -7.89 1.11 -12.64
N VAL A 96 -7.46 0.15 -11.83
CA VAL A 96 -7.79 0.01 -10.41
C VAL A 96 -6.71 0.68 -9.57
N GLY A 97 -7.12 1.48 -8.58
CA GLY A 97 -6.21 2.22 -7.72
C GLY A 97 -5.42 1.33 -6.75
N THR A 98 -4.16 1.69 -6.50
CA THR A 98 -3.29 1.02 -5.52
C THR A 98 -2.87 1.98 -4.42
N LEU A 99 -3.07 1.57 -3.15
CA LEU A 99 -2.61 2.28 -1.97
C LEU A 99 -1.53 1.44 -1.29
N ILE A 100 -0.30 1.90 -1.35
CA ILE A 100 0.80 1.15 -0.76
C ILE A 100 0.99 1.54 0.70
N ARG A 101 1.08 0.55 1.58
CA ARG A 101 1.54 0.69 2.95
C ARG A 101 2.93 0.08 3.13
N GLY A 102 3.68 0.56 4.09
CA GLY A 102 5.02 0.03 4.34
C GLY A 102 6.07 0.40 3.29
N GLY A 103 5.83 1.43 2.47
CA GLY A 103 6.75 1.89 1.42
C GLY A 103 8.15 2.30 1.87
N ILE A 104 8.37 2.43 3.20
CA ILE A 104 9.67 2.63 3.85
C ILE A 104 10.04 1.46 4.76
N ALA A 105 9.66 0.23 4.39
CA ALA A 105 9.93 -1.02 5.12
C ALA A 105 9.50 -0.97 6.60
N ARG A 106 8.43 -0.22 6.93
CA ARG A 106 7.85 -0.06 8.27
C ARG A 106 8.79 0.55 9.33
N GLY A 107 9.84 1.25 8.92
CA GLY A 107 10.78 1.92 9.83
C GLY A 107 12.12 1.20 10.02
N GLU A 108 12.90 1.65 11.00
CA GLU A 108 14.21 1.09 11.32
C GLU A 108 14.15 -0.22 12.11
N PRO A 109 15.12 -1.14 11.92
CA PRO A 109 15.27 -2.31 12.77
C PRO A 109 15.38 -1.91 14.26
N GLY A 110 14.65 -2.64 15.10
CA GLY A 110 14.62 -2.36 16.54
C GLY A 110 13.66 -1.23 16.97
N HIS A 111 13.02 -0.55 16.01
CA HIS A 111 12.03 0.49 16.26
C HIS A 111 10.74 0.20 15.49
N GLY A 112 9.62 0.16 16.19
CA GLY A 112 8.32 0.00 15.55
C GLY A 112 8.04 -1.40 14.98
N LEU A 113 7.55 -1.46 13.74
CA LEU A 113 7.09 -2.67 13.06
C LEU A 113 8.07 -3.18 11.99
N ALA A 114 9.33 -2.70 12.00
CA ALA A 114 10.33 -3.13 11.04
C ALA A 114 10.63 -4.62 11.18
N ASP A 115 10.74 -5.32 10.06
CA ASP A 115 11.14 -6.72 10.01
C ASP A 115 12.68 -6.80 9.89
N PRO A 116 13.38 -7.36 10.89
CA PRO A 116 14.84 -7.49 10.85
C PRO A 116 15.34 -8.31 9.65
N THR A 117 14.56 -9.30 9.20
CA THR A 117 14.93 -10.14 8.05
C THR A 117 14.96 -9.32 6.76
N LEU A 118 13.95 -8.49 6.53
CA LEU A 118 13.91 -7.60 5.36
C LEU A 118 15.09 -6.63 5.36
N TRP A 119 15.43 -6.05 6.51
CA TRP A 119 16.58 -5.17 6.63
C TRP A 119 17.92 -5.91 6.50
N GLY A 120 18.00 -7.18 6.92
CA GLY A 120 19.15 -8.05 6.65
C GLY A 120 19.44 -8.17 5.15
N ASN A 121 18.41 -8.27 4.31
CA ASN A 121 18.57 -8.30 2.86
C ASN A 121 19.11 -6.98 2.29
N TRP A 122 18.80 -5.83 2.92
CA TRP A 122 19.41 -4.56 2.56
C TRP A 122 20.93 -4.61 2.67
N ASP A 123 21.43 -5.10 3.82
CA ASP A 123 22.88 -5.16 4.08
C ASP A 123 23.56 -6.22 3.21
N LEU A 124 22.96 -7.40 3.03
CA LEU A 124 23.48 -8.47 2.16
C LEU A 124 23.56 -8.03 0.69
N ALA A 125 22.60 -7.26 0.22
CA ALA A 125 22.57 -6.73 -1.14
C ALA A 125 23.43 -5.49 -1.33
N ASN A 126 24.12 -5.00 -0.28
CA ASN A 126 24.95 -3.79 -0.29
C ASN A 126 24.23 -2.56 -0.88
N LEU A 127 22.96 -2.35 -0.50
CA LEU A 127 22.15 -1.26 -1.08
C LEU A 127 22.63 0.13 -0.66
N ASP A 128 23.42 0.26 0.41
CA ASP A 128 24.02 1.55 0.79
C ASP A 128 24.90 2.17 -0.31
N GLU A 129 25.49 1.35 -1.19
CA GLU A 129 26.28 1.82 -2.33
C GLU A 129 25.43 2.58 -3.38
N LEU A 130 24.12 2.38 -3.37
CA LEU A 130 23.18 2.99 -4.33
C LEU A 130 22.53 4.28 -3.80
N LEU A 131 22.84 4.68 -2.56
CA LEU A 131 22.15 5.80 -1.89
C LEU A 131 22.40 7.17 -2.52
N ASP A 132 23.55 7.38 -3.15
CA ASP A 132 23.93 8.65 -3.79
C ASP A 132 23.60 9.89 -2.89
N GLY A 133 24.03 9.81 -1.63
CA GLY A 133 23.81 10.86 -0.63
C GLY A 133 22.44 10.89 0.03
N MET A 134 21.52 10.04 -0.37
CA MET A 134 20.21 9.86 0.30
C MET A 134 20.37 9.03 1.57
N ASN A 135 19.45 9.21 2.54
CA ASN A 135 19.30 8.23 3.61
C ASN A 135 18.42 7.05 3.14
N ARG A 136 18.48 5.93 3.86
CA ARG A 136 17.76 4.68 3.51
C ARG A 136 16.26 4.88 3.35
N PHE A 137 15.61 5.76 4.16
CA PHE A 137 14.16 5.99 4.08
C PHE A 137 13.76 6.83 2.86
N GLU A 138 14.53 7.85 2.53
CA GLU A 138 14.34 8.61 1.29
C GLU A 138 14.48 7.68 0.08
N PHE A 139 15.51 6.84 0.06
CA PHE A 139 15.74 5.88 -1.00
C PHE A 139 14.57 4.91 -1.16
N LEU A 140 14.12 4.27 -0.06
CA LEU A 140 12.99 3.34 -0.07
C LEU A 140 11.69 4.01 -0.53
N LEU A 141 11.41 5.24 -0.04
CA LEU A 141 10.23 5.97 -0.45
C LEU A 141 10.25 6.27 -1.95
N ARG A 142 11.37 6.78 -2.45
CA ARG A 142 11.54 7.11 -3.87
C ARG A 142 11.53 5.86 -4.75
N TYR A 143 12.10 4.74 -4.28
CA TYR A 143 11.94 3.45 -4.95
C TYR A 143 10.46 3.04 -5.04
N THR A 144 9.73 3.12 -3.94
CA THR A 144 8.32 2.75 -3.90
C THR A 144 7.49 3.55 -4.90
N ILE A 145 7.67 4.88 -4.95
CA ILE A 145 6.94 5.74 -5.90
C ILE A 145 7.50 5.66 -7.33
N SER A 146 8.56 4.89 -7.57
CA SER A 146 9.09 4.67 -8.93
C SER A 146 8.28 3.63 -9.72
N HIS A 147 7.41 2.87 -9.08
CA HIS A 147 6.57 1.90 -9.80
C HIS A 147 5.55 2.64 -10.67
N PRO A 148 5.54 2.44 -12.00
CA PRO A 148 4.76 3.26 -12.94
C PRO A 148 3.24 3.15 -12.73
N ASP A 149 2.77 2.00 -12.27
CA ASP A 149 1.34 1.71 -12.06
C ASP A 149 0.89 1.93 -10.60
N LEU A 150 1.75 2.48 -9.74
CA LEU A 150 1.40 2.78 -8.37
C LEU A 150 0.62 4.09 -8.29
N SER A 151 -0.54 4.07 -7.62
CA SER A 151 -1.36 5.27 -7.48
C SER A 151 -0.91 6.15 -6.33
N THR A 152 -0.65 5.58 -5.16
CA THR A 152 -0.22 6.33 -3.97
C THR A 152 0.42 5.44 -2.91
N THR A 153 1.20 6.04 -2.01
CA THR A 153 1.70 5.38 -0.80
C THR A 153 1.33 6.17 0.45
N ILE A 154 0.98 5.47 1.52
CA ILE A 154 0.69 6.06 2.82
C ILE A 154 1.86 5.85 3.77
N ILE A 155 2.26 6.93 4.44
CA ILE A 155 3.35 6.91 5.42
C ILE A 155 2.86 7.60 6.68
N GLY A 156 2.86 6.85 7.79
CA GLY A 156 2.49 7.36 9.11
C GLY A 156 3.72 7.60 9.98
N SER A 157 3.70 8.68 10.77
CA SER A 157 4.67 8.91 11.83
C SER A 157 4.05 9.82 12.89
N MET A 158 4.41 9.59 14.16
CA MET A 158 4.07 10.51 15.26
C MET A 158 5.08 11.68 15.37
N ASN A 159 6.18 11.63 14.64
CA ASN A 159 7.17 12.71 14.60
C ASN A 159 6.93 13.62 13.39
N PRO A 160 6.54 14.88 13.57
CA PRO A 160 6.29 15.82 12.46
C PRO A 160 7.49 16.01 11.53
N ASP A 161 8.71 15.91 12.03
CA ASP A 161 9.92 16.07 11.21
C ASP A 161 10.12 14.89 10.25
N HIS A 162 9.69 13.68 10.64
CA HIS A 162 9.65 12.54 9.72
C HIS A 162 8.66 12.79 8.58
N ILE A 163 7.47 13.34 8.90
CA ILE A 163 6.48 13.66 7.87
C ILE A 163 7.03 14.72 6.89
N ARG A 164 7.64 15.80 7.41
CA ARG A 164 8.26 16.83 6.55
C ARG A 164 9.34 16.24 5.63
N ARG A 165 10.22 15.40 6.19
CA ARG A 165 11.28 14.72 5.40
C ARG A 165 10.69 13.81 4.33
N ASN A 166 9.67 13.02 4.65
CA ASN A 166 9.01 12.14 3.70
C ASN A 166 8.33 12.93 2.56
N VAL A 167 7.65 14.03 2.87
CA VAL A 167 7.07 14.93 1.85
C VAL A 167 8.17 15.52 0.95
N THR A 168 9.27 15.97 1.55
CA THR A 168 10.42 16.51 0.78
C THR A 168 11.03 15.43 -0.12
N ALA A 169 11.22 14.21 0.39
CA ALA A 169 11.75 13.09 -0.37
C ALA A 169 10.84 12.72 -1.56
N ALA A 170 9.53 12.63 -1.32
CA ALA A 170 8.55 12.35 -2.38
C ALA A 170 8.53 13.47 -3.45
N GLY A 171 8.68 14.73 -3.02
CA GLY A 171 8.75 15.88 -3.93
C GLY A 171 9.96 15.89 -4.86
N ARG A 172 11.02 15.13 -4.54
CA ARG A 172 12.17 14.91 -5.43
C ARG A 172 11.88 13.91 -6.56
N GLY A 173 10.73 13.25 -6.51
CA GLY A 173 10.28 12.30 -7.53
C GLY A 173 10.90 10.90 -7.41
N PRO A 174 10.60 10.03 -8.39
CA PRO A 174 11.07 8.66 -8.42
C PRO A 174 12.62 8.56 -8.55
N LEU A 175 13.16 7.36 -8.28
CA LEU A 175 14.54 7.03 -8.65
C LEU A 175 14.64 6.81 -10.16
N LEU A 176 15.87 6.81 -10.68
CA LEU A 176 16.13 6.40 -12.04
C LEU A 176 15.79 4.91 -12.23
N GLU A 177 15.23 4.55 -13.38
CA GLU A 177 14.91 3.15 -13.66
C GLU A 177 16.14 2.23 -13.60
N SER A 178 17.31 2.72 -14.00
CA SER A 178 18.56 1.96 -13.88
C SER A 178 18.90 1.64 -12.42
N THR A 179 18.64 2.57 -11.49
CA THR A 179 18.83 2.34 -10.06
C THR A 179 17.81 1.31 -9.54
N CYS A 180 16.54 1.44 -9.92
CA CYS A 180 15.51 0.46 -9.55
C CYS A 180 15.81 -0.94 -10.07
N ALA A 181 16.28 -1.06 -11.30
CA ALA A 181 16.69 -2.34 -11.89
C ALA A 181 17.87 -2.97 -11.14
N GLU A 182 18.86 -2.16 -10.75
CA GLU A 182 20.01 -2.64 -9.96
C GLU A 182 19.60 -3.10 -8.57
N VAL A 183 18.68 -2.38 -7.90
CA VAL A 183 18.09 -2.80 -6.62
C VAL A 183 17.44 -4.17 -6.75
N ARG A 184 16.56 -4.35 -7.75
CA ARG A 184 15.89 -5.64 -8.00
C ARG A 184 16.90 -6.76 -8.24
N ARG A 185 17.91 -6.50 -9.07
CA ARG A 185 18.97 -7.47 -9.37
C ARG A 185 19.73 -7.91 -8.10
N ARG A 186 20.13 -6.96 -7.27
CA ARG A 186 20.89 -7.23 -6.04
C ARG A 186 20.07 -8.00 -5.02
N LEU A 187 18.82 -7.60 -4.80
CA LEU A 187 17.92 -8.27 -3.86
C LEU A 187 17.58 -9.69 -4.32
N ALA A 188 17.37 -9.92 -5.62
CA ALA A 188 17.13 -11.26 -6.15
C ALA A 188 18.33 -12.21 -5.99
N ALA A 189 19.53 -11.70 -5.79
CA ALA A 189 20.74 -12.51 -5.58
C ALA A 189 20.91 -12.96 -4.11
N VAL A 190 20.16 -12.39 -3.16
CA VAL A 190 20.25 -12.67 -1.71
C VAL A 190 18.96 -13.22 -1.10
N ALA A 191 17.90 -13.35 -1.91
CA ALA A 191 16.57 -13.85 -1.52
C ALA A 191 16.54 -15.40 -1.42
#